data_b0e8dd6bee8ea4f70b6ccc52097c0312
#
_entry.id   b0e8dd6bee8ea4f70b6ccc52097c0312
#
_cell.length_a   1.000
_cell.length_b   1.000
_cell.length_c   1.000
_cell.angle_alpha   90.00
_cell.angle_beta   90.00
_cell.angle_gamma   90.00
#
_symmetry.space_group_name_H-M   'P 1'
#
loop_
_entity.id
_entity.type
_entity.pdbx_description
1 polymer ?
#
loop_
_entity_poly.entity_id
_entity_poly.type
_entity_poly.pdbx_seq_one_letter_code
_entity_poly.pdbx_strand_id
1 'polypeptide(L)'
;MTVTELRYRSAEKILDVAFDDGSRFALPAEYLRVESPSAEVQGHGPGQKVIIAGRRHVGIMRIEPVGHYAVRIAFDDLHDSGIYSWEVLHRLGNQQAALWAEYEQALALKGLSRDPPRR
;
A
#
# COMPACT_ATOMS: atom_id res chain seq x y z
N MET A 1 13.68 10.43 -10.59
CA MET A 1 13.59 9.25 -9.71
C MET A 1 12.74 8.20 -10.38
N THR A 2 13.33 7.03 -10.57
CA THR A 2 12.70 5.95 -11.33
C THR A 2 12.87 4.64 -10.58
N VAL A 3 11.83 3.82 -10.58
CA VAL A 3 11.90 2.44 -10.06
C VAL A 3 12.73 1.60 -11.02
N THR A 4 13.73 0.90 -10.50
CA THR A 4 14.61 0.01 -11.27
C THR A 4 14.26 -1.45 -11.10
N GLU A 5 13.56 -1.80 -10.01
CA GLU A 5 13.17 -3.19 -9.72
C GLU A 5 11.92 -3.24 -8.87
N LEU A 6 11.01 -4.11 -9.25
CA LEU A 6 9.85 -4.49 -8.45
C LEU A 6 9.84 -6.01 -8.34
N ARG A 7 9.83 -6.52 -7.11
CA ARG A 7 9.80 -7.96 -6.87
C ARG A 7 8.79 -8.27 -5.76
N TYR A 8 7.73 -8.98 -6.09
CA TYR A 8 6.76 -9.41 -5.09
C TYR A 8 7.14 -10.80 -4.55
N ARG A 9 7.36 -10.87 -3.25
CA ARG A 9 7.59 -12.12 -2.53
C ARG A 9 6.25 -12.61 -1.98
N SER A 10 5.60 -13.52 -2.70
CA SER A 10 4.22 -13.91 -2.40
C SER A 10 4.07 -14.65 -1.06
N ALA A 11 5.07 -15.43 -0.66
CA ALA A 11 5.03 -16.15 0.62
C ALA A 11 5.02 -15.18 1.81
N GLU A 12 5.83 -14.13 1.75
CA GLU A 12 5.94 -13.08 2.78
C GLU A 12 4.94 -11.96 2.57
N LYS A 13 4.34 -11.87 1.39
CA LYS A 13 3.42 -10.78 1.00
C LYS A 13 4.09 -9.42 1.10
N ILE A 14 5.31 -9.34 0.57
CA ILE A 14 6.13 -8.12 0.59
C ILE A 14 6.54 -7.76 -0.83
N LEU A 15 6.38 -6.50 -1.19
CA LEU A 15 6.88 -5.95 -2.45
C LEU A 15 8.20 -5.23 -2.20
N ASP A 16 9.28 -5.77 -2.79
CA ASP A 16 10.58 -5.11 -2.77
C ASP A 16 10.64 -4.11 -3.92
N VAL A 17 11.01 -2.88 -3.62
CA VAL A 17 11.10 -1.79 -4.60
C VAL A 17 12.49 -1.18 -4.52
N ALA A 18 13.18 -1.08 -5.67
CA ALA A 18 14.46 -0.42 -5.78
C ALA A 18 14.34 0.77 -6.73
N PHE A 19 15.08 1.83 -6.43
CA PHE A 19 15.07 3.08 -7.18
C PHE A 19 16.46 3.40 -7.74
N ASP A 20 16.50 4.26 -8.75
CA ASP A 20 17.75 4.66 -9.38
C ASP A 20 18.62 5.57 -8.49
N ASP A 21 18.08 6.09 -7.39
CA ASP A 21 18.85 6.83 -6.39
C ASP A 21 19.55 5.92 -5.37
N GLY A 22 19.44 4.60 -5.55
CA GLY A 22 20.02 3.61 -4.65
C GLY A 22 19.14 3.21 -3.48
N SER A 23 18.01 3.87 -3.27
CA SER A 23 17.11 3.50 -2.18
C SER A 23 16.38 2.19 -2.50
N ARG A 24 16.11 1.40 -1.44
CA ARG A 24 15.42 0.12 -1.53
C ARG A 24 14.47 -0.01 -0.35
N PHE A 25 13.27 -0.51 -0.63
CA PHE A 25 12.24 -0.65 0.41
C PHE A 25 11.57 -2.01 0.30
N ALA A 26 11.20 -2.57 1.45
CA ALA A 26 10.38 -3.76 1.54
C ALA A 26 9.01 -3.34 2.05
N LEU A 27 8.00 -3.34 1.18
CA LEU A 27 6.68 -2.78 1.46
C LEU A 27 5.66 -3.92 1.60
N PRO A 28 5.12 -4.16 2.82
CA PRO A 28 4.09 -5.18 2.99
C PRO A 28 2.84 -4.88 2.16
N ALA A 29 2.22 -5.93 1.62
CA ALA A 29 0.99 -5.77 0.84
C ALA A 29 -0.11 -5.07 1.65
N GLU A 30 -0.23 -5.42 2.94
CA GLU A 30 -1.19 -4.76 3.83
C GLU A 30 -0.97 -3.25 3.89
N TYR A 31 0.28 -2.82 4.04
CA TYR A 31 0.63 -1.41 4.08
C TYR A 31 0.27 -0.71 2.76
N LEU A 32 0.62 -1.31 1.64
CA LEU A 32 0.26 -0.76 0.32
C LEU A 32 -1.25 -0.68 0.15
N ARG A 33 -1.99 -1.66 0.67
CA ARG A 33 -3.45 -1.69 0.56
C ARG A 33 -4.11 -0.58 1.36
N VAL A 34 -3.70 -0.40 2.62
CA VAL A 34 -4.34 0.60 3.50
C VAL A 34 -3.92 2.02 3.15
N GLU A 35 -2.78 2.19 2.47
CA GLU A 35 -2.29 3.49 1.99
C GLU A 35 -2.53 3.70 0.49
N SER A 36 -3.40 2.90 -0.12
CA SER A 36 -3.68 3.00 -1.56
C SER A 36 -3.99 4.44 -1.97
N PRO A 37 -3.40 4.93 -3.08
CA PRO A 37 -3.69 6.28 -3.57
C PRO A 37 -5.05 6.42 -4.25
N SER A 38 -5.82 5.34 -4.35
CA SER A 38 -7.17 5.37 -4.91
C SER A 38 -8.08 6.30 -4.12
N ALA A 39 -9.00 6.98 -4.81
CA ALA A 39 -10.02 7.80 -4.15
C ALA A 39 -10.91 6.99 -3.21
N GLU A 40 -11.06 5.68 -3.44
CA GLU A 40 -11.78 4.78 -2.55
C GLU A 40 -11.18 4.78 -1.13
N VAL A 41 -9.87 5.03 -1.01
CA VAL A 41 -9.17 5.07 0.27
C VAL A 41 -8.93 6.51 0.71
N GLN A 42 -8.41 7.35 -0.19
CA GLN A 42 -7.98 8.71 0.17
C GLN A 42 -9.13 9.71 0.24
N GLY A 43 -10.27 9.42 -0.37
CA GLY A 43 -11.37 10.36 -0.47
C GLY A 43 -11.07 11.46 -1.47
N HIS A 44 -11.87 12.54 -1.42
CA HIS A 44 -11.77 13.64 -2.36
C HIS A 44 -11.23 14.94 -1.72
N GLY A 45 -10.77 14.87 -0.47
CA GLY A 45 -10.21 16.02 0.23
C GLY A 45 -9.64 15.69 1.58
N PRO A 46 -9.05 16.67 2.27
CA PRO A 46 -8.46 16.45 3.60
C PRO A 46 -9.49 15.92 4.59
N GLY A 47 -9.06 14.98 5.41
CA GLY A 47 -9.91 14.39 6.44
C GLY A 47 -10.89 13.33 5.93
N GLN A 48 -10.87 13.00 4.65
CA GLN A 48 -11.79 12.02 4.06
C GLN A 48 -11.17 10.64 3.85
N LYS A 49 -9.94 10.44 4.31
CA LYS A 49 -9.27 9.14 4.19
C LYS A 49 -10.04 8.07 4.95
N VAL A 50 -10.30 6.96 4.29
CA VAL A 50 -10.98 5.81 4.88
C VAL A 50 -9.96 4.90 5.55
N ILE A 51 -10.24 4.48 6.78
CA ILE A 51 -9.38 3.54 7.51
C ILE A 51 -9.83 2.13 7.16
N ILE A 52 -9.00 1.43 6.42
CA ILE A 52 -9.31 0.08 5.92
C ILE A 52 -8.86 -0.95 6.96
N ALA A 53 -9.81 -1.63 7.57
CA ALA A 53 -9.54 -2.66 8.59
C ALA A 53 -9.54 -4.07 7.97
N GLY A 54 -9.10 -5.07 8.74
CA GLY A 54 -9.26 -6.47 8.38
C GLY A 54 -8.41 -6.95 7.22
N ARG A 55 -7.26 -6.33 6.96
CA ARG A 55 -6.44 -6.63 5.78
C ARG A 55 -5.11 -7.29 6.11
N ARG A 56 -4.96 -7.85 7.32
CA ARG A 56 -3.70 -8.48 7.75
C ARG A 56 -3.16 -9.49 6.75
N HIS A 57 -4.02 -10.22 6.06
CA HIS A 57 -3.63 -11.32 5.17
C HIS A 57 -3.78 -10.99 3.69
N VAL A 58 -3.99 -9.73 3.34
CA VAL A 58 -4.15 -9.34 1.95
C VAL A 58 -2.85 -9.60 1.17
N GLY A 59 -2.99 -10.08 -0.06
CA GLY A 59 -1.88 -10.28 -0.96
C GLY A 59 -2.08 -9.52 -2.26
N ILE A 60 -1.04 -9.49 -3.09
CA ILE A 60 -1.07 -8.86 -4.40
C ILE A 60 -1.28 -9.94 -5.45
N MET A 61 -2.30 -9.75 -6.31
CA MET A 61 -2.58 -10.65 -7.42
C MET A 61 -1.87 -10.26 -8.70
N ARG A 62 -1.81 -8.96 -9.00
CA ARG A 62 -1.20 -8.45 -10.23
C ARG A 62 -0.59 -7.09 -9.99
N ILE A 63 0.47 -6.80 -10.72
CA ILE A 63 1.10 -5.48 -10.81
C ILE A 63 1.18 -5.15 -12.29
N GLU A 64 0.52 -4.07 -12.71
CA GLU A 64 0.43 -3.69 -14.12
C GLU A 64 1.09 -2.33 -14.34
N PRO A 65 2.00 -2.21 -15.32
CA PRO A 65 2.60 -0.91 -15.62
C PRO A 65 1.55 0.10 -16.09
N VAL A 66 1.73 1.35 -15.68
CA VAL A 66 0.95 2.49 -16.17
C VAL A 66 1.97 3.48 -16.74
N GLY A 67 2.07 3.54 -18.06
CA GLY A 67 3.14 4.30 -18.71
C GLY A 67 4.51 3.85 -18.21
N HIS A 68 5.44 4.81 -18.03
CA HIS A 68 6.77 4.57 -17.50
C HIS A 68 6.96 5.18 -16.11
N TYR A 69 5.87 5.52 -15.41
CA TYR A 69 5.93 6.34 -14.21
C TYR A 69 5.12 5.77 -13.04
N ALA A 70 4.40 4.68 -13.23
CA ALA A 70 3.52 4.14 -12.19
C ALA A 70 3.20 2.67 -12.43
N VAL A 71 2.64 2.03 -11.40
CA VAL A 71 2.02 0.72 -11.52
C VAL A 71 0.64 0.74 -10.87
N ARG A 72 -0.27 -0.04 -11.44
CA ARG A 72 -1.53 -0.35 -10.80
C ARG A 72 -1.38 -1.68 -10.07
N ILE A 73 -1.77 -1.71 -8.79
CA ILE A 73 -1.68 -2.91 -7.98
C ILE A 73 -3.09 -3.47 -7.76
N ALA A 74 -3.29 -4.73 -8.14
CA ALA A 74 -4.53 -5.46 -7.88
C ALA A 74 -4.32 -6.40 -6.71
N PHE A 75 -5.10 -6.20 -5.65
CA PHE A 75 -5.02 -7.00 -4.42
C PHE A 75 -6.04 -8.15 -4.46
N ASP A 76 -5.82 -9.17 -3.63
CA ASP A 76 -6.70 -10.34 -3.60
C ASP A 76 -8.03 -10.10 -2.89
N ASP A 77 -8.22 -8.92 -2.29
CA ASP A 77 -9.53 -8.46 -1.79
C ASP A 77 -10.33 -7.72 -2.86
N LEU A 78 -9.86 -7.77 -4.12
CA LEU A 78 -10.47 -7.18 -5.31
C LEU A 78 -10.32 -5.67 -5.43
N HIS A 79 -9.56 -5.01 -4.53
CA HIS A 79 -9.22 -3.60 -4.70
C HIS A 79 -8.13 -3.50 -5.79
N ASP A 80 -8.44 -2.81 -6.89
CA ASP A 80 -7.53 -2.72 -8.03
C ASP A 80 -7.45 -1.31 -8.64
N SER A 81 -7.99 -0.32 -7.96
CA SER A 81 -8.04 1.05 -8.49
C SER A 81 -6.85 1.93 -8.07
N GLY A 82 -5.93 1.41 -7.28
CA GLY A 82 -4.77 2.17 -6.83
C GLY A 82 -3.66 2.22 -7.87
N ILE A 83 -3.32 3.44 -8.32
CA ILE A 83 -2.19 3.68 -9.21
C ILE A 83 -1.08 4.31 -8.39
N TYR A 84 0.02 3.57 -8.25
CA TYR A 84 1.15 3.97 -7.43
C TYR A 84 2.24 4.54 -8.33
N SER A 85 2.36 5.88 -8.34
CA SER A 85 3.45 6.52 -9.07
C SER A 85 4.78 6.24 -8.36
N TRP A 86 5.90 6.46 -9.07
CA TRP A 86 7.23 6.30 -8.45
C TRP A 86 7.38 7.18 -7.22
N GLU A 87 6.88 8.42 -7.28
CA GLU A 87 6.89 9.34 -6.13
C GLU A 87 6.10 8.80 -4.95
N VAL A 88 4.92 8.24 -5.21
CA VAL A 88 4.08 7.63 -4.15
C VAL A 88 4.81 6.46 -3.52
N LEU A 89 5.37 5.55 -4.31
CA LEU A 89 6.10 4.40 -3.78
C LEU A 89 7.31 4.84 -2.95
N HIS A 90 8.03 5.85 -3.41
CA HIS A 90 9.20 6.37 -2.69
C HIS A 90 8.78 7.02 -1.37
N ARG A 91 7.71 7.81 -1.38
CA ARG A 91 7.15 8.42 -0.16
C ARG A 91 6.70 7.37 0.83
N LEU A 92 5.98 6.35 0.36
CA LEU A 92 5.52 5.26 1.22
C LEU A 92 6.70 4.51 1.84
N GLY A 93 7.77 4.30 1.08
CA GLY A 93 8.99 3.68 1.60
C GLY A 93 9.63 4.53 2.68
N ASN A 94 9.84 5.81 2.42
CA ASN A 94 10.48 6.72 3.37
C ASN A 94 9.65 6.95 4.63
N GLN A 95 8.33 6.94 4.53
CA GLN A 95 7.43 7.27 5.65
C GLN A 95 6.79 6.02 6.26
N GLN A 96 7.30 4.84 5.97
CA GLN A 96 6.66 3.59 6.36
C GLN A 96 6.40 3.50 7.87
N ALA A 97 7.40 3.76 8.69
CA ALA A 97 7.25 3.66 10.15
C ALA A 97 6.21 4.66 10.67
N ALA A 98 6.26 5.90 10.19
CA ALA A 98 5.33 6.95 10.64
C ALA A 98 3.90 6.66 10.20
N LEU A 99 3.70 6.31 8.93
CA LEU A 99 2.36 6.02 8.39
C LEU A 99 1.77 4.77 9.01
N TRP A 100 2.59 3.76 9.27
CA TRP A 100 2.10 2.54 9.93
C TRP A 100 1.66 2.82 11.36
N ALA A 101 2.43 3.62 12.11
CA ALA A 101 2.05 4.02 13.47
C ALA A 101 0.74 4.81 13.47
N GLU A 102 0.56 5.72 12.52
CA GLU A 102 -0.70 6.47 12.36
C GLU A 102 -1.87 5.54 12.06
N TYR A 103 -1.66 4.55 11.20
CA TYR A 103 -2.69 3.57 10.85
C TYR A 103 -3.10 2.75 12.08
N GLU A 104 -2.15 2.23 12.84
CA GLU A 104 -2.44 1.45 14.04
C GLU A 104 -3.19 2.30 15.08
N GLN A 105 -2.80 3.55 15.23
CA GLN A 105 -3.49 4.48 16.14
C GLN A 105 -4.93 4.75 15.68
N ALA A 106 -5.13 4.95 14.37
CA ALA A 106 -6.46 5.17 13.82
C ALA A 106 -7.37 3.96 14.01
N LEU A 107 -6.85 2.74 13.85
CA LEU A 107 -7.60 1.54 14.13
C LEU A 107 -8.04 1.49 15.60
N ALA A 108 -7.12 1.75 16.52
CA ALA A 108 -7.41 1.73 17.96
C ALA A 108 -8.49 2.74 18.32
N LEU A 109 -8.42 3.96 17.78
CA LEU A 109 -9.40 5.00 18.05
C LEU A 109 -10.79 4.64 17.55
N LYS A 110 -10.88 3.84 16.49
CA LYS A 110 -12.17 3.42 15.92
C LYS A 110 -12.64 2.04 16.41
N GLY A 111 -11.88 1.41 17.29
CA GLY A 111 -12.21 0.06 17.76
C GLY A 111 -12.12 -0.99 16.66
N LEU A 112 -11.30 -0.78 15.66
CA LEU A 112 -11.11 -1.68 14.53
C LEU A 112 -9.84 -2.49 14.69
N SER A 113 -9.71 -3.57 13.91
CA SER A 113 -8.57 -4.49 13.96
C SER A 113 -8.03 -4.76 12.56
N ARG A 114 -6.76 -5.11 12.48
CA ARG A 114 -6.14 -5.63 11.26
C ARG A 114 -6.67 -7.02 10.91
N ASP A 115 -7.15 -7.76 11.88
CA ASP A 115 -7.65 -9.11 11.65
C ASP A 115 -9.00 -9.10 10.95
N PRO A 116 -9.22 -10.01 9.97
CA PRO A 116 -10.52 -10.14 9.34
C PRO A 116 -11.59 -10.47 10.37
N PRO A 117 -12.83 -9.98 10.18
CA PRO A 117 -13.90 -10.29 11.11
C PRO A 117 -14.18 -11.80 11.16
N ARG A 118 -14.48 -12.32 12.34
CA ARG A 118 -14.88 -13.70 12.52
C ARG A 118 -16.31 -13.88 12.06
N ARG A 119 -16.57 -15.06 11.52
CA ARG A 119 -17.93 -15.50 11.16
C ARG A 119 -18.51 -16.36 12.27
#